data_b037eed817b6409f635ea243dff18967
#
_entry.id   b037eed817b6409f635ea243dff18967
#
_cell.length_a   1.000
_cell.length_b   1.000
_cell.length_c   1.000
_cell.angle_alpha   90.00
_cell.angle_beta   90.00
_cell.angle_gamma   90.00
#
_symmetry.space_group_name_H-M   'P 1'
#
loop_
_entity.id
_entity.type
_entity.pdbx_description
1 polymer ?
#
loop_
_entity_poly.entity_id
_entity_poly.type
_entity_poly.pdbx_seq_one_letter_code
_entity_poly.pdbx_strand_id
1 'polypeptide(L)'
;MILFTMNKRYEQFATERLQHQNIPYIFQPAGKNTLNLYFGRRECLEAIRLIVTRPLNELTPEEDFILGAMLGYDICAQCERFCERKGKCNCRHCEQAQ
;
A
#
# COMPACT_ATOMS: atom_id res chain seq x y z
N MET A 1 -6.88 -7.16 0.51
CA MET A 1 -6.49 -6.29 -0.62
C MET A 1 -5.09 -6.62 -1.06
N ILE A 2 -4.85 -6.56 -2.34
CA ILE A 2 -3.55 -6.89 -2.94
C ILE A 2 -3.03 -5.70 -3.71
N LEU A 3 -1.73 -5.46 -3.60
CA LEU A 3 -1.03 -4.45 -4.37
C LEU A 3 0.00 -5.16 -5.25
N PHE A 4 -0.04 -4.88 -6.54
CA PHE A 4 0.86 -5.50 -7.50
C PHE A 4 1.40 -4.43 -8.45
N THR A 5 2.71 -4.41 -8.64
CA THR A 5 3.34 -3.44 -9.53
C THR A 5 3.64 -4.12 -10.86
N MET A 6 3.25 -3.50 -11.95
CA MET A 6 3.38 -4.10 -13.27
C MET A 6 3.81 -3.09 -14.31
N ASN A 7 4.29 -3.60 -15.45
CA ASN A 7 4.55 -2.76 -16.61
C ASN A 7 3.22 -2.30 -17.20
N LYS A 8 3.17 -1.05 -17.60
CA LYS A 8 1.94 -0.44 -18.12
C LYS A 8 1.37 -1.19 -19.32
N ARG A 9 2.20 -1.86 -20.09
CA ARG A 9 1.71 -2.59 -21.28
C ARG A 9 0.77 -3.73 -20.93
N TYR A 10 0.73 -4.16 -19.68
CA TYR A 10 -0.17 -5.23 -19.25
C TYR A 10 -1.49 -4.71 -18.68
N GLU A 11 -1.70 -3.39 -18.70
CA GLU A 11 -2.86 -2.77 -18.09
C GLU A 11 -4.17 -3.33 -18.65
N GLN A 12 -4.27 -3.39 -19.97
CA GLN A 12 -5.52 -3.86 -20.59
C GLN A 12 -5.78 -5.30 -20.25
N PHE A 13 -4.75 -6.13 -20.29
CA PHE A 13 -4.90 -7.55 -19.97
C PHE A 13 -5.40 -7.73 -18.54
N ALA A 14 -4.80 -6.99 -17.59
CA ALA A 14 -5.21 -7.09 -16.20
C ALA A 14 -6.64 -6.59 -16.01
N THR A 15 -6.97 -5.47 -16.66
CA THR A 15 -8.32 -4.91 -16.59
C THR A 15 -9.36 -5.93 -17.04
N GLU A 16 -9.12 -6.56 -18.17
CA GLU A 16 -10.08 -7.54 -18.70
C GLU A 16 -10.24 -8.72 -17.75
N ARG A 17 -9.15 -9.21 -17.18
CA ARG A 17 -9.21 -10.32 -16.25
C ARG A 17 -9.99 -9.96 -15.00
N LEU A 18 -9.73 -8.79 -14.44
CA LEU A 18 -10.40 -8.36 -13.22
C LEU A 18 -11.87 -8.10 -13.45
N GLN A 19 -12.21 -7.48 -14.59
CA GLN A 19 -13.61 -7.22 -14.94
C GLN A 19 -14.36 -8.51 -15.17
N HIS A 20 -13.73 -9.47 -15.84
CA HIS A 20 -14.36 -10.76 -16.09
C HIS A 20 -14.71 -11.48 -14.78
N GLN A 21 -13.90 -11.31 -13.75
CA GLN A 21 -14.12 -11.95 -12.46
C GLN A 21 -14.85 -11.06 -11.47
N ASN A 22 -15.27 -9.86 -11.91
CA ASN A 22 -16.01 -8.91 -11.08
C ASN A 22 -15.23 -8.50 -9.83
N ILE A 23 -13.90 -8.34 -9.96
CA ILE A 23 -13.06 -7.92 -8.86
C ILE A 23 -12.82 -6.41 -8.97
N PRO A 24 -13.17 -5.63 -7.93
CA PRO A 24 -12.87 -4.19 -7.93
C PRO A 24 -11.39 -3.93 -7.96
N TYR A 25 -10.97 -2.87 -8.65
CA TYR A 25 -9.55 -2.57 -8.79
C TYR A 25 -9.33 -1.07 -8.99
N ILE A 26 -8.09 -0.62 -8.74
CA ILE A 26 -7.63 0.74 -8.98
C ILE A 26 -6.23 0.66 -9.55
N PHE A 27 -5.96 1.46 -10.58
CA PHE A 27 -4.59 1.65 -11.07
C PHE A 27 -4.04 2.98 -10.61
N GLN A 28 -2.77 2.99 -10.27
CA GLN A 28 -2.06 4.20 -9.89
C GLN A 28 -0.75 4.25 -10.67
N PRO A 29 -0.49 5.33 -11.43
CA PRO A 29 0.80 5.44 -12.11
C PRO A 29 1.93 5.47 -11.09
N ALA A 30 2.96 4.64 -11.32
CA ALA A 30 4.08 4.52 -10.40
C ALA A 30 5.39 4.99 -11.02
N GLY A 31 5.42 5.12 -12.34
CA GLY A 31 6.58 5.57 -13.05
C GLY A 31 6.22 5.72 -14.52
N LYS A 32 7.22 5.94 -15.36
CA LYS A 32 6.96 6.21 -16.75
C LYS A 32 6.22 5.07 -17.44
N ASN A 33 6.63 3.83 -17.15
CA ASN A 33 6.04 2.65 -17.78
C ASN A 33 5.55 1.65 -16.75
N THR A 34 5.25 2.11 -15.54
CA THR A 34 4.92 1.24 -14.42
C THR A 34 3.63 1.68 -13.77
N LEU A 35 2.81 0.71 -13.41
CA LEU A 35 1.55 0.94 -12.70
C LEU A 35 1.52 0.13 -11.43
N ASN A 36 0.93 0.72 -10.41
CA ASN A 36 0.53 -0.02 -9.22
C ASN A 36 -0.92 -0.41 -9.40
N LEU A 37 -1.22 -1.67 -9.21
CA LEU A 37 -2.58 -2.19 -9.28
C LEU A 37 -3.01 -2.63 -7.89
N TYR A 38 -4.10 -2.01 -7.41
CA TYR A 38 -4.72 -2.43 -6.15
C TYR A 38 -6.00 -3.15 -6.50
N PHE A 39 -6.24 -4.32 -5.92
CA PHE A 39 -7.50 -5.01 -6.14
C PHE A 39 -7.91 -5.77 -4.90
N GLY A 40 -9.22 -6.00 -4.78
CA GLY A 40 -9.78 -6.66 -3.63
C GLY A 40 -11.15 -6.14 -3.33
N ARG A 41 -11.48 -6.07 -2.04
CA ARG A 41 -12.81 -5.66 -1.62
C ARG A 41 -13.00 -4.18 -1.86
N ARG A 42 -14.24 -3.82 -2.28
CA ARG A 42 -14.57 -2.44 -2.61
C ARG A 42 -14.29 -1.48 -1.45
N GLU A 43 -14.64 -1.89 -0.24
CA GLU A 43 -14.45 -1.04 0.94
C GLU A 43 -12.98 -0.68 1.13
N CYS A 44 -12.09 -1.63 0.89
CA CYS A 44 -10.66 -1.40 1.01
C CYS A 44 -10.18 -0.41 -0.05
N LEU A 45 -10.68 -0.56 -1.28
CA LEU A 45 -10.26 0.31 -2.36
C LEU A 45 -10.75 1.73 -2.15
N GLU A 46 -11.95 1.90 -1.60
CA GLU A 46 -12.46 3.23 -1.31
C GLU A 46 -11.61 3.92 -0.26
N ALA A 47 -11.18 3.18 0.76
CA ALA A 47 -10.30 3.73 1.77
C ALA A 47 -8.95 4.11 1.16
N ILE A 48 -8.41 3.28 0.27
CA ILE A 48 -7.14 3.56 -0.39
C ILE A 48 -7.21 4.84 -1.20
N ARG A 49 -8.33 5.11 -1.86
CA ARG A 49 -8.48 6.35 -2.63
C ARG A 49 -8.32 7.59 -1.76
N LEU A 50 -8.74 7.50 -0.51
CA LEU A 50 -8.66 8.62 0.41
C LEU A 50 -7.29 8.72 1.10
N ILE A 51 -6.61 7.59 1.27
CA ILE A 51 -5.34 7.53 2.00
C ILE A 51 -4.15 7.72 1.09
N VAL A 52 -4.13 7.03 -0.05
CA VAL A 52 -2.98 7.05 -0.96
C VAL A 52 -3.26 8.08 -2.06
N THR A 53 -2.96 9.34 -1.76
CA THR A 53 -3.19 10.44 -2.69
C THR A 53 -1.91 10.95 -3.33
N ARG A 54 -0.79 10.25 -3.12
CA ARG A 54 0.51 10.62 -3.64
C ARG A 54 1.30 9.35 -3.96
N PRO A 55 2.45 9.47 -4.65
CA PRO A 55 3.26 8.28 -4.96
C PRO A 55 3.65 7.52 -3.69
N LEU A 56 3.82 6.21 -3.82
CA LEU A 56 4.09 5.36 -2.67
C LEU A 56 5.37 5.74 -1.94
N ASN A 57 6.37 6.24 -2.66
CA ASN A 57 7.62 6.66 -2.03
C ASN A 57 7.52 8.01 -1.33
N GLU A 58 6.36 8.67 -1.41
CA GLU A 58 6.14 9.97 -0.78
C GLU A 58 5.07 9.90 0.29
N LEU A 59 4.64 8.72 0.67
CA LEU A 59 3.64 8.57 1.72
C LEU A 59 4.20 9.02 3.06
N THR A 60 3.35 9.63 3.88
CA THR A 60 3.74 9.93 5.26
C THR A 60 3.91 8.62 6.02
N PRO A 61 4.62 8.63 7.15
CA PRO A 61 4.74 7.42 7.96
C PRO A 61 3.39 6.82 8.34
N GLU A 62 2.41 7.65 8.63
CA GLU A 62 1.06 7.18 8.96
C GLU A 62 0.39 6.50 7.79
N GLU A 63 0.47 7.11 6.61
CA GLU A 63 -0.11 6.54 5.40
C GLU A 63 0.55 5.20 5.05
N ASP A 64 1.86 5.15 5.18
CA ASP A 64 2.61 3.92 4.93
C ASP A 64 2.20 2.82 5.88
N PHE A 65 2.03 3.16 7.15
CA PHE A 65 1.62 2.20 8.18
C PHE A 65 0.23 1.64 7.85
N ILE A 66 -0.71 2.52 7.53
CA ILE A 66 -2.08 2.11 7.22
C ILE A 66 -2.11 1.21 6.00
N LEU A 67 -1.39 1.60 4.94
CA LEU A 67 -1.35 0.80 3.73
C LEU A 67 -0.77 -0.58 4.01
N GLY A 68 0.33 -0.66 4.75
CA GLY A 68 0.94 -1.94 5.07
C GLY A 68 0.00 -2.85 5.85
N ALA A 69 -0.74 -2.26 6.80
CA ALA A 69 -1.71 -3.03 7.57
C ALA A 69 -2.82 -3.56 6.66
N MET A 70 -3.29 -2.72 5.73
CA MET A 70 -4.35 -3.12 4.80
C MET A 70 -3.90 -4.20 3.84
N LEU A 71 -2.61 -4.24 3.54
CA LEU A 71 -2.06 -5.28 2.66
C LEU A 71 -1.78 -6.58 3.41
N GLY A 72 -1.96 -6.58 4.73
CA GLY A 72 -1.77 -7.78 5.52
C GLY A 72 -0.32 -8.05 5.88
N TYR A 73 0.53 -7.03 5.85
CA TYR A 73 1.92 -7.18 6.26
C TYR A 73 1.99 -7.40 7.77
N ASP A 74 3.09 -8.00 8.22
CA ASP A 74 3.26 -8.27 9.65
C ASP A 74 3.15 -6.97 10.44
N ILE A 75 2.24 -6.95 11.42
CA ILE A 75 1.96 -5.72 12.16
C ILE A 75 3.15 -5.25 12.98
N CYS A 76 3.92 -6.19 13.53
CA CYS A 76 5.10 -5.81 14.31
C CYS A 76 6.14 -5.13 13.43
N ALA A 77 6.37 -5.67 12.23
CA ALA A 77 7.30 -5.07 11.28
C ALA A 77 6.80 -3.69 10.85
N GLN A 78 5.49 -3.54 10.66
CA GLN A 78 4.93 -2.25 10.29
C GLN A 78 5.09 -1.22 11.40
N CYS A 79 4.94 -1.64 12.64
CA CYS A 79 5.15 -0.75 13.77
C CYS A 79 6.59 -0.29 13.85
N GLU A 80 7.54 -1.21 13.66
CA GLU A 80 8.96 -0.85 13.65
C GLU A 80 9.27 0.14 12.54
N ARG A 81 8.76 -0.14 11.35
CA ARG A 81 8.96 0.76 10.20
C ARG A 81 8.38 2.14 10.47
N PHE A 82 7.21 2.19 11.08
CA PHE A 82 6.57 3.45 11.42
C PHE A 82 7.43 4.27 12.38
N CYS A 83 7.92 3.63 13.43
CA CYS A 83 8.76 4.29 14.41
C CYS A 83 10.04 4.81 13.78
N GLU A 84 10.68 4.02 12.91
CA GLU A 84 11.89 4.43 12.23
C GLU A 84 11.63 5.63 11.33
N ARG A 85 10.53 5.62 10.58
CA ARG A 85 10.22 6.70 9.67
C ARG A 85 9.85 7.98 10.40
N LYS A 86 9.29 7.88 11.60
CA LYS A 86 9.00 9.05 12.42
C LYS A 86 10.24 9.57 13.13
N GLY A 87 11.36 8.83 13.02
CA GLY A 87 12.57 9.20 13.73
C GLY A 87 12.48 8.93 15.21
N LYS A 88 11.64 7.98 15.62
CA LYS A 88 11.41 7.66 17.02
C LYS A 88 11.75 6.24 17.35
N CYS A 89 12.64 5.63 16.59
CA CYS A 89 12.99 4.24 16.83
C CYS A 89 13.68 4.03 18.16
N ASN A 90 14.18 5.09 18.79
CA ASN A 90 14.73 5.00 20.13
C ASN A 90 13.65 4.63 21.15
N CYS A 91 12.41 4.53 20.75
CA CYS A 91 11.37 4.01 21.60
C CYS A 91 11.70 2.61 22.09
N ARG A 92 12.52 1.89 21.33
CA ARG A 92 12.97 0.57 21.74
C ARG A 92 13.73 0.62 23.04
N HIS A 93 14.38 1.74 23.32
CA HIS A 93 15.11 1.88 24.57
C HIS A 93 14.14 1.91 25.75
N CYS A 94 12.98 2.47 25.52
CA CYS A 94 11.95 2.47 26.56
C CYS A 94 11.50 1.04 26.85
N GLU A 95 11.37 0.24 25.82
CA GLU A 95 11.01 -1.16 25.99
C GLU A 95 12.07 -1.90 26.77
N GLN A 96 13.32 -1.63 26.45
CA GLN A 96 14.43 -2.30 27.13
C GLN A 96 14.51 -1.87 28.58
N ALA A 97 14.10 -0.65 28.86
CA ALA A 97 14.10 -0.17 30.22
C ALA A 97 13.02 -0.82 31.08
N GLN A 98 12.09 -1.45 30.43
CA GLN A 98 11.02 -2.13 31.13
C GLN A 98 11.48 -3.49 31.64
#